data_5fe99992d1b0e6bd29d5d88a3187789a
#
_entry.id   5fe99992d1b0e6bd29d5d88a3187789a
#
_cell.length_a   1.000
_cell.length_b   1.000
_cell.length_c   1.000
_cell.angle_alpha   90.00
_cell.angle_beta   90.00
_cell.angle_gamma   90.00
#
_symmetry.space_group_name_H-M   'P 1'
#
loop_
_entity.id
_entity.type
_entity.pdbx_description
1 polymer ?
#
loop_
_entity_poly.entity_id
_entity_poly.type
_entity_poly.pdbx_seq_one_letter_code
_entity_poly.pdbx_strand_id
1 'polypeptide(L)'
;MDSHLIREGDVTLEYYIQGSGDNTLICFHGHGRQVDDFLFLKHIDRKLILIVLPHHGNSQFPTERIETQPLSVTEFSSIFTKILEKEAVGDFHFIGFSQGGRFVLSLLPLYKNRLKSVQVISPDGMDSMSFYNRTSRLRLARLLFQKWERSPKSFIRIAKFAYLLGLVRPKVLSFIELFACNKEQFQRASRTWRGFRNIKPDFAAITASLNSNKIYFKVIMGKYDQVIRAQQAIYFLKHLDFTEALIEIECGHDFFKEGNHFRLNEAIKI
;
A
#
# COMPACT_ATOMS: atom_id res chain seq x y z
N MET A 1 -22.29 2.12 -0.62
CA MET A 1 -21.19 3.10 -0.71
C MET A 1 -21.26 3.74 -2.07
N ASP A 2 -21.16 5.06 -2.13
CA ASP A 2 -21.17 5.77 -3.40
C ASP A 2 -19.75 5.87 -3.94
N SER A 3 -19.56 5.44 -5.20
CA SER A 3 -18.29 5.54 -5.89
C SER A 3 -18.15 6.93 -6.51
N HIS A 4 -17.01 7.54 -6.28
CA HIS A 4 -16.63 8.83 -6.84
C HIS A 4 -15.36 8.69 -7.66
N LEU A 5 -15.27 9.44 -8.74
CA LEU A 5 -14.07 9.54 -9.56
C LEU A 5 -13.53 10.98 -9.51
N ILE A 6 -12.22 11.07 -9.44
CA ILE A 6 -11.51 12.34 -9.61
C ILE A 6 -10.38 12.16 -10.62
N ARG A 7 -10.17 13.16 -11.46
CA ARG A 7 -9.16 13.10 -12.50
C ARG A 7 -8.21 14.29 -12.42
N GLU A 8 -6.94 14.00 -12.65
CA GLU A 8 -5.91 15.02 -12.86
C GLU A 8 -4.95 14.55 -13.96
N GLY A 9 -4.88 15.34 -15.05
CA GLY A 9 -4.15 14.94 -16.23
C GLY A 9 -4.71 13.63 -16.81
N ASP A 10 -3.85 12.63 -16.89
CA ASP A 10 -4.17 11.29 -17.38
C ASP A 10 -4.35 10.24 -16.26
N VAL A 11 -4.29 10.67 -14.99
CA VAL A 11 -4.53 9.83 -13.82
C VAL A 11 -5.96 9.98 -13.33
N THR A 12 -6.62 8.88 -13.03
CA THR A 12 -7.95 8.84 -12.41
C THR A 12 -7.89 8.04 -11.12
N LEU A 13 -8.42 8.60 -10.03
CA LEU A 13 -8.62 7.88 -8.78
C LEU A 13 -10.11 7.70 -8.50
N GLU A 14 -10.45 6.48 -8.13
CA GLU A 14 -11.73 6.11 -7.55
C GLU A 14 -11.62 6.18 -6.03
N TYR A 15 -12.63 6.65 -5.37
CA TYR A 15 -12.76 6.58 -3.93
C TYR A 15 -14.21 6.41 -3.52
N TYR A 16 -14.43 5.90 -2.33
CA TYR A 16 -15.75 5.69 -1.75
C TYR A 16 -15.89 6.48 -0.47
N ILE A 17 -17.11 6.93 -0.18
CA ILE A 17 -17.45 7.59 1.09
C ILE A 17 -18.42 6.71 1.86
N GLN A 18 -18.16 6.58 3.15
CA GLN A 18 -19.03 5.88 4.08
C GLN A 18 -19.13 6.65 5.39
N GLY A 19 -20.37 6.99 5.79
CA GLY A 19 -20.64 7.82 6.95
C GLY A 19 -20.48 9.32 6.69
N SER A 20 -20.78 10.14 7.69
CA SER A 20 -20.83 11.62 7.58
C SER A 20 -20.34 12.33 8.84
N GLY A 21 -19.69 11.62 9.77
CA GLY A 21 -19.14 12.20 10.99
C GLY A 21 -17.96 13.14 10.73
N ASP A 22 -17.64 13.96 11.73
CA ASP A 22 -16.53 14.94 11.64
C ASP A 22 -15.15 14.30 11.74
N ASN A 23 -15.08 13.07 12.28
CA ASN A 23 -13.84 12.33 12.39
C ASN A 23 -13.53 11.62 11.07
N THR A 24 -12.69 12.22 10.23
CA THR A 24 -12.39 11.69 8.88
C THR A 24 -11.21 10.71 8.90
N LEU A 25 -11.47 9.48 8.48
CA LEU A 25 -10.48 8.43 8.28
C LEU A 25 -10.27 8.19 6.79
N ILE A 26 -9.03 8.30 6.34
CA ILE A 26 -8.66 8.06 4.95
C ILE A 26 -7.88 6.75 4.87
N CYS A 27 -8.45 5.77 4.18
CA CYS A 27 -7.97 4.39 4.17
C CYS A 27 -7.41 4.00 2.80
N PHE A 28 -6.23 3.36 2.80
CA PHE A 28 -5.52 2.88 1.61
C PHE A 28 -5.35 1.36 1.68
N HIS A 29 -5.99 0.64 0.76
CA HIS A 29 -5.98 -0.82 0.73
C HIS A 29 -4.64 -1.41 0.26
N GLY A 30 -4.43 -2.71 0.50
CA GLY A 30 -3.28 -3.48 0.04
C GLY A 30 -3.37 -3.89 -1.43
N HIS A 31 -2.28 -4.44 -1.97
CA HIS A 31 -2.26 -4.97 -3.32
C HIS A 31 -3.30 -6.08 -3.52
N GLY A 32 -4.11 -5.97 -4.57
CA GLY A 32 -5.15 -6.95 -4.89
C GLY A 32 -6.31 -7.00 -3.91
N ARG A 33 -6.39 -6.06 -2.95
CA ARG A 33 -7.46 -5.95 -1.96
C ARG A 33 -8.54 -4.96 -2.40
N GLN A 34 -9.61 -4.92 -1.63
CA GLN A 34 -10.74 -4.02 -1.86
C GLN A 34 -10.88 -3.05 -0.68
N VAL A 35 -11.58 -1.96 -0.91
CA VAL A 35 -11.83 -0.93 0.10
C VAL A 35 -12.73 -1.42 1.23
N ASP A 36 -13.53 -2.45 0.98
CA ASP A 36 -14.43 -3.08 1.96
C ASP A 36 -13.69 -3.65 3.18
N ASP A 37 -12.41 -3.94 3.04
CA ASP A 37 -11.55 -4.34 4.15
C ASP A 37 -11.62 -3.39 5.35
N PHE A 38 -11.91 -2.10 5.12
CA PHE A 38 -11.95 -1.08 6.17
C PHE A 38 -13.35 -0.81 6.73
N LEU A 39 -14.40 -1.49 6.25
CA LEU A 39 -15.77 -1.23 6.70
C LEU A 39 -16.01 -1.58 8.18
N PHE A 40 -15.18 -2.42 8.77
CA PHE A 40 -15.22 -2.69 10.22
C PHE A 40 -14.93 -1.44 11.08
N LEU A 41 -14.30 -0.40 10.50
CA LEU A 41 -14.04 0.88 11.15
C LEU A 41 -15.24 1.83 11.14
N LYS A 42 -16.34 1.46 10.49
CA LYS A 42 -17.54 2.27 10.41
C LYS A 42 -18.08 2.56 11.81
N HIS A 43 -18.29 3.84 12.09
CA HIS A 43 -18.88 4.33 13.33
C HIS A 43 -19.76 5.55 13.03
N ILE A 44 -20.68 5.91 13.93
CA ILE A 44 -21.62 7.00 13.69
C ILE A 44 -20.96 8.38 13.56
N ASP A 45 -19.85 8.58 14.26
CA ASP A 45 -19.09 9.83 14.28
C ASP A 45 -17.97 9.89 13.24
N ARG A 46 -17.87 8.88 12.35
CA ARG A 46 -16.77 8.74 11.39
C ARG A 46 -17.22 8.90 9.95
N LYS A 47 -16.42 9.65 9.19
CA LYS A 47 -16.45 9.70 7.74
C LYS A 47 -15.26 8.89 7.22
N LEU A 48 -15.52 7.77 6.56
CA LEU A 48 -14.48 6.97 5.88
C LEU A 48 -14.35 7.45 4.43
N ILE A 49 -13.13 7.79 4.02
CA ILE A 49 -12.76 8.01 2.62
C ILE A 49 -11.83 6.85 2.22
N LEU A 50 -12.34 5.97 1.39
CA LEU A 50 -11.70 4.73 1.02
C LEU A 50 -11.07 4.89 -0.36
N ILE A 51 -9.75 5.03 -0.43
CA ILE A 51 -9.02 5.28 -1.66
C ILE A 51 -8.75 3.97 -2.41
N VAL A 52 -9.17 3.91 -3.67
CA VAL A 52 -8.79 2.83 -4.57
C VAL A 52 -7.47 3.18 -5.25
N LEU A 53 -6.44 2.38 -4.99
CA LEU A 53 -5.10 2.62 -5.57
C LEU A 53 -5.11 2.39 -7.09
N PRO A 54 -4.25 3.09 -7.87
CA PRO A 54 -4.15 2.88 -9.31
C PRO A 54 -3.95 1.41 -9.69
N HIS A 55 -4.50 1.00 -10.82
CA HIS A 55 -4.59 -0.38 -11.30
C HIS A 55 -5.53 -1.29 -10.49
N HIS A 56 -6.36 -0.72 -9.61
CA HIS A 56 -7.44 -1.40 -8.89
C HIS A 56 -8.76 -0.68 -9.18
N GLY A 57 -9.88 -1.40 -9.14
CA GLY A 57 -11.20 -0.84 -9.44
C GLY A 57 -11.20 0.01 -10.72
N ASN A 58 -11.79 1.19 -10.64
CA ASN A 58 -11.83 2.17 -11.73
C ASN A 58 -10.66 3.18 -11.66
N SER A 59 -9.72 3.04 -10.71
CA SER A 59 -8.52 3.88 -10.65
C SER A 59 -7.54 3.52 -11.75
N GLN A 60 -7.14 4.52 -12.51
CA GLN A 60 -6.32 4.35 -13.70
C GLN A 60 -5.02 5.14 -13.62
N PHE A 61 -3.94 4.51 -14.04
CA PHE A 61 -2.67 5.13 -14.33
C PHE A 61 -2.18 4.61 -15.69
N PRO A 62 -1.78 5.46 -16.64
CA PRO A 62 -1.44 5.05 -18.00
C PRO A 62 -0.31 4.04 -18.04
N THR A 63 -0.56 2.90 -18.70
CA THR A 63 0.41 1.81 -18.77
C THR A 63 1.66 2.16 -19.58
N GLU A 64 1.53 3.04 -20.55
CA GLU A 64 2.60 3.58 -21.40
C GLU A 64 3.57 4.46 -20.61
N ARG A 65 3.11 5.10 -19.55
CA ARG A 65 3.94 5.95 -18.68
C ARG A 65 4.75 5.15 -17.65
N ILE A 66 4.36 3.90 -17.37
CA ILE A 66 4.96 3.11 -16.28
C ILE A 66 6.49 3.08 -16.34
N GLU A 67 7.08 2.98 -17.53
CA GLU A 67 8.55 2.89 -17.68
C GLU A 67 9.24 4.24 -17.71
N THR A 68 8.65 5.23 -18.34
CA THR A 68 9.27 6.55 -18.60
C THR A 68 8.95 7.56 -17.51
N GLN A 69 7.70 7.60 -17.06
CA GLN A 69 7.17 8.54 -16.08
C GLN A 69 6.29 7.82 -15.05
N PRO A 70 6.89 6.96 -14.18
CA PRO A 70 6.14 6.26 -13.15
C PRO A 70 5.49 7.24 -12.18
N LEU A 71 4.39 6.79 -11.55
CA LEU A 71 3.67 7.60 -10.57
C LEU A 71 4.62 8.12 -9.49
N SER A 72 4.64 9.44 -9.32
CA SER A 72 5.42 10.10 -8.26
C SER A 72 4.57 10.42 -7.04
N VAL A 73 5.23 10.64 -5.89
CA VAL A 73 4.53 11.07 -4.66
C VAL A 73 3.86 12.42 -4.88
N THR A 74 4.51 13.34 -5.57
CA THR A 74 3.97 14.69 -5.87
C THR A 74 2.73 14.61 -6.74
N GLU A 75 2.75 13.81 -7.81
CA GLU A 75 1.60 13.63 -8.70
C GLU A 75 0.43 12.97 -7.97
N PHE A 76 0.70 11.93 -7.18
CA PHE A 76 -0.34 11.30 -6.37
C PHE A 76 -0.89 12.23 -5.30
N SER A 77 -0.04 13.02 -4.65
CA SER A 77 -0.45 14.03 -3.68
C SER A 77 -1.35 15.10 -4.30
N SER A 78 -1.05 15.55 -5.52
CA SER A 78 -1.87 16.56 -6.21
C SER A 78 -3.31 16.09 -6.43
N ILE A 79 -3.49 14.90 -7.01
CA ILE A 79 -4.84 14.34 -7.22
C ILE A 79 -5.54 14.01 -5.89
N PHE A 80 -4.79 13.56 -4.88
CA PHE A 80 -5.31 13.30 -3.53
C PHE A 80 -5.77 14.59 -2.84
N THR A 81 -5.05 15.70 -2.99
CA THR A 81 -5.46 17.03 -2.48
C THR A 81 -6.83 17.44 -3.04
N LYS A 82 -7.10 17.19 -4.33
CA LYS A 82 -8.41 17.47 -4.92
C LYS A 82 -9.53 16.67 -4.27
N ILE A 83 -9.26 15.43 -3.81
CA ILE A 83 -10.24 14.66 -3.04
C ILE A 83 -10.51 15.38 -1.70
N LEU A 84 -9.46 15.80 -0.99
CA LEU A 84 -9.60 16.51 0.28
C LEU A 84 -10.39 17.81 0.14
N GLU A 85 -10.17 18.56 -0.92
CA GLU A 85 -10.87 19.82 -1.24
C GLU A 85 -12.34 19.54 -1.58
N LYS A 86 -12.61 18.61 -2.49
CA LYS A 86 -13.96 18.23 -2.93
C LYS A 86 -14.83 17.77 -1.76
N GLU A 87 -14.23 17.00 -0.85
CA GLU A 87 -14.93 16.44 0.31
C GLU A 87 -14.87 17.34 1.54
N ALA A 88 -14.36 18.59 1.41
CA ALA A 88 -14.22 19.58 2.46
C ALA A 88 -13.54 19.00 3.72
N VAL A 89 -12.52 18.16 3.54
CA VAL A 89 -11.82 17.51 4.66
C VAL A 89 -10.95 18.53 5.39
N GLY A 90 -11.12 18.64 6.69
CA GLY A 90 -10.23 19.39 7.59
C GLY A 90 -9.03 18.57 8.04
N ASP A 91 -8.90 18.38 9.34
CA ASP A 91 -7.95 17.43 9.92
C ASP A 91 -8.45 15.99 9.71
N PHE A 92 -7.52 15.03 9.61
CA PHE A 92 -7.88 13.64 9.30
C PHE A 92 -6.89 12.63 9.86
N HIS A 93 -7.26 11.37 9.76
CA HIS A 93 -6.46 10.20 10.13
C HIS A 93 -6.10 9.39 8.90
N PHE A 94 -4.87 8.89 8.84
CA PHE A 94 -4.46 7.94 7.81
C PHE A 94 -4.46 6.51 8.34
N ILE A 95 -5.02 5.60 7.54
CA ILE A 95 -4.88 4.16 7.72
C ILE A 95 -4.42 3.54 6.41
N GLY A 96 -3.34 2.76 6.44
CA GLY A 96 -2.81 2.10 5.26
C GLY A 96 -2.43 0.65 5.51
N PHE A 97 -2.87 -0.25 4.63
CA PHE A 97 -2.51 -1.66 4.70
C PHE A 97 -1.53 -2.03 3.60
N SER A 98 -0.46 -2.75 3.95
CA SER A 98 0.49 -3.34 2.99
C SER A 98 0.95 -2.28 1.94
N GLN A 99 0.63 -2.44 0.66
CA GLN A 99 0.94 -1.45 -0.39
C GLN A 99 0.35 -0.08 -0.07
N GLY A 100 -0.88 0.01 0.49
CA GLY A 100 -1.48 1.27 0.94
C GLY A 100 -0.68 1.95 2.04
N GLY A 101 -0.02 1.18 2.90
CA GLY A 101 0.90 1.70 3.90
C GLY A 101 2.09 2.44 3.29
N ARG A 102 2.61 1.99 2.14
CA ARG A 102 3.64 2.71 1.37
C ARG A 102 3.18 4.10 0.95
N PHE A 103 1.93 4.21 0.44
CA PHE A 103 1.35 5.49 0.06
C PHE A 103 1.18 6.41 1.27
N VAL A 104 0.62 5.89 2.35
CA VAL A 104 0.45 6.64 3.61
C VAL A 104 1.78 7.16 4.13
N LEU A 105 2.80 6.33 4.24
CA LEU A 105 4.13 6.74 4.70
C LEU A 105 4.77 7.79 3.77
N SER A 106 4.52 7.69 2.45
CA SER A 106 5.03 8.68 1.48
C SER A 106 4.29 10.02 1.55
N LEU A 107 3.00 10.02 1.90
CA LEU A 107 2.16 11.21 2.02
C LEU A 107 2.28 11.91 3.38
N LEU A 108 2.66 11.19 4.45
CA LEU A 108 2.73 11.71 5.81
C LEU A 108 3.45 13.07 5.90
N PRO A 109 4.66 13.26 5.35
CA PRO A 109 5.36 14.53 5.46
C PRO A 109 4.64 15.71 4.78
N LEU A 110 3.87 15.42 3.71
CA LEU A 110 3.17 16.46 2.94
C LEU A 110 1.92 16.98 3.66
N TYR A 111 1.31 16.14 4.51
CA TYR A 111 0.05 16.48 5.20
C TYR A 111 0.21 16.59 6.73
N LYS A 112 1.44 16.64 7.22
CA LYS A 112 1.77 16.62 8.65
C LYS A 112 0.97 17.60 9.52
N ASN A 113 0.62 18.77 8.98
CA ASN A 113 -0.10 19.83 9.70
C ASN A 113 -1.60 19.56 9.83
N ARG A 114 -2.14 18.59 9.09
CA ARG A 114 -3.55 18.18 9.07
C ARG A 114 -3.77 16.78 9.64
N LEU A 115 -2.68 16.04 9.90
CA LEU A 115 -2.74 14.66 10.38
C LEU A 115 -2.87 14.61 11.91
N LYS A 116 -3.95 13.99 12.38
CA LYS A 116 -4.14 13.65 13.81
C LYS A 116 -3.48 12.33 14.14
N SER A 117 -3.64 11.32 13.28
CA SER A 117 -2.94 10.05 13.43
C SER A 117 -2.57 9.43 12.10
N VAL A 118 -1.53 8.59 12.15
CA VAL A 118 -1.11 7.72 11.06
C VAL A 118 -0.93 6.31 11.62
N GLN A 119 -1.72 5.38 11.11
CA GLN A 119 -1.66 3.99 11.52
C GLN A 119 -1.47 3.11 10.29
N VAL A 120 -0.39 2.37 10.25
CA VAL A 120 -0.06 1.52 9.11
C VAL A 120 -0.04 0.05 9.52
N ILE A 121 -0.75 -0.77 8.78
CA ILE A 121 -0.96 -2.19 9.03
C ILE A 121 -0.07 -2.98 8.07
N SER A 122 0.94 -3.65 8.62
CA SER A 122 1.93 -4.41 7.83
C SER A 122 2.36 -3.67 6.54
N PRO A 123 2.88 -2.41 6.68
CA PRO A 123 3.09 -1.54 5.54
C PRO A 123 4.26 -2.00 4.67
N ASP A 124 4.08 -1.96 3.35
CA ASP A 124 5.19 -1.98 2.41
C ASP A 124 5.94 -0.63 2.46
N GLY A 125 7.21 -0.63 2.11
CA GLY A 125 8.03 0.58 2.06
C GLY A 125 8.86 0.89 3.30
N MET A 126 8.78 0.08 4.36
CA MET A 126 9.63 0.19 5.54
C MET A 126 11.10 -0.19 5.30
N ASP A 127 11.38 -0.90 4.22
CA ASP A 127 12.72 -1.35 3.88
C ASP A 127 13.15 -0.79 2.52
N SER A 128 14.07 0.18 2.53
CA SER A 128 14.63 0.78 1.32
C SER A 128 15.49 -0.19 0.51
N MET A 129 16.00 -1.25 1.16
CA MET A 129 16.89 -2.27 0.59
C MET A 129 16.15 -3.54 0.21
N SER A 130 14.82 -3.59 0.34
CA SER A 130 14.02 -4.76 -0.02
C SER A 130 14.27 -5.22 -1.46
N PHE A 131 14.10 -6.50 -1.70
CA PHE A 131 14.19 -7.09 -3.05
C PHE A 131 13.30 -6.33 -4.04
N TYR A 132 12.10 -5.94 -3.62
CA TYR A 132 11.19 -5.11 -4.40
C TYR A 132 11.85 -3.78 -4.82
N ASN A 133 12.37 -3.01 -3.87
CA ASN A 133 12.94 -1.69 -4.14
C ASN A 133 14.20 -1.77 -5.00
N ARG A 134 15.02 -2.80 -4.83
CA ARG A 134 16.23 -3.00 -5.63
C ARG A 134 15.91 -3.45 -7.06
N THR A 135 15.05 -4.45 -7.21
CA THR A 135 14.76 -5.04 -8.53
C THR A 135 13.88 -4.13 -9.38
N SER A 136 12.92 -3.38 -8.79
CA SER A 136 12.08 -2.43 -9.52
C SER A 136 12.87 -1.28 -10.14
N ARG A 137 14.09 -0.99 -9.67
CA ARG A 137 15.01 0.00 -10.27
C ARG A 137 15.80 -0.55 -11.44
N LEU A 138 15.98 -1.85 -11.54
CA LEU A 138 16.72 -2.48 -12.63
C LEU A 138 15.90 -2.47 -13.92
N ARG A 139 16.37 -1.72 -14.93
CA ARG A 139 15.68 -1.62 -16.23
C ARG A 139 15.43 -3.00 -16.86
N LEU A 140 16.43 -3.90 -16.82
CA LEU A 140 16.30 -5.24 -17.36
C LEU A 140 15.19 -6.04 -16.66
N ALA A 141 15.11 -5.99 -15.34
CA ALA A 141 14.05 -6.67 -14.59
C ALA A 141 12.67 -6.16 -15.00
N ARG A 142 12.49 -4.84 -15.12
CA ARG A 142 11.22 -4.24 -15.55
C ARG A 142 10.83 -4.68 -16.98
N LEU A 143 11.78 -4.68 -17.92
CA LEU A 143 11.54 -5.14 -19.30
C LEU A 143 11.13 -6.61 -19.35
N LEU A 144 11.74 -7.46 -18.52
CA LEU A 144 11.36 -8.87 -18.40
C LEU A 144 9.93 -9.00 -17.85
N PHE A 145 9.57 -8.26 -16.79
CA PHE A 145 8.22 -8.28 -16.24
C PHE A 145 7.19 -7.75 -17.24
N GLN A 146 7.50 -6.71 -18.00
CA GLN A 146 6.65 -6.20 -19.08
C GLN A 146 6.41 -7.25 -20.18
N LYS A 147 7.47 -7.99 -20.55
CA LYS A 147 7.36 -9.11 -21.50
C LYS A 147 6.48 -10.23 -20.95
N TRP A 148 6.66 -10.57 -19.67
CA TRP A 148 5.88 -11.63 -19.03
C TRP A 148 4.42 -11.20 -18.80
N GLU A 149 4.13 -9.92 -18.58
CA GLU A 149 2.76 -9.37 -18.54
C GLU A 149 1.97 -9.70 -19.82
N ARG A 150 2.65 -9.65 -20.96
CA ARG A 150 2.03 -10.03 -22.26
C ARG A 150 1.91 -11.53 -22.44
N SER A 151 2.85 -12.30 -21.89
CA SER A 151 2.91 -13.76 -21.99
C SER A 151 3.32 -14.42 -20.67
N PRO A 152 2.39 -14.56 -19.69
CA PRO A 152 2.68 -15.18 -18.39
C PRO A 152 3.21 -16.62 -18.53
N LYS A 153 2.81 -17.34 -19.59
CA LYS A 153 3.31 -18.69 -19.87
C LYS A 153 4.84 -18.74 -20.03
N SER A 154 5.46 -17.66 -20.55
CA SER A 154 6.92 -17.60 -20.66
C SER A 154 7.62 -17.45 -19.31
N PHE A 155 7.00 -16.75 -18.36
CA PHE A 155 7.47 -16.67 -16.98
C PHE A 155 7.43 -18.03 -16.29
N ILE A 156 6.30 -18.75 -16.42
CA ILE A 156 6.16 -20.11 -15.86
C ILE A 156 7.25 -21.04 -16.43
N ARG A 157 7.51 -20.99 -17.75
CA ARG A 157 8.55 -21.84 -18.36
C ARG A 157 9.94 -21.56 -17.78
N ILE A 158 10.30 -20.29 -17.59
CA ILE A 158 11.58 -19.90 -16.99
C ILE A 158 11.65 -20.36 -15.53
N ALA A 159 10.58 -20.22 -14.77
CA ALA A 159 10.50 -20.68 -13.38
C ALA A 159 10.65 -22.21 -13.29
N LYS A 160 10.03 -22.97 -14.20
CA LYS A 160 10.19 -24.43 -14.29
C LYS A 160 11.63 -24.82 -14.62
N PHE A 161 12.25 -24.14 -15.56
CA PHE A 161 13.65 -24.38 -15.87
C PHE A 161 14.58 -24.09 -14.71
N ALA A 162 14.37 -22.96 -14.01
CA ALA A 162 15.12 -22.62 -12.81
C ALA A 162 14.87 -23.62 -11.65
N TYR A 163 13.66 -24.19 -11.55
CA TYR A 163 13.36 -25.28 -10.62
C TYR A 163 14.15 -26.54 -10.93
N LEU A 164 14.22 -26.95 -12.21
CA LEU A 164 15.02 -28.10 -12.63
C LEU A 164 16.51 -27.95 -12.32
N LEU A 165 17.01 -26.72 -12.30
CA LEU A 165 18.38 -26.39 -11.89
C LEU A 165 18.56 -26.24 -10.36
N GLY A 166 17.53 -26.53 -9.55
CA GLY A 166 17.58 -26.41 -8.10
C GLY A 166 17.59 -24.96 -7.56
N LEU A 167 17.39 -23.95 -8.43
CA LEU A 167 17.43 -22.53 -8.07
C LEU A 167 16.11 -22.02 -7.46
N VAL A 168 15.02 -22.75 -7.65
CA VAL A 168 13.68 -22.40 -7.17
C VAL A 168 13.13 -23.54 -6.32
N ARG A 169 12.59 -23.22 -5.15
CA ARG A 169 11.96 -24.22 -4.26
C ARG A 169 10.58 -24.64 -4.81
N PRO A 170 10.11 -25.91 -4.54
CA PRO A 170 8.80 -26.39 -5.02
C PRO A 170 7.64 -25.47 -4.67
N LYS A 171 7.57 -25.00 -3.42
CA LYS A 171 6.51 -24.07 -2.95
C LYS A 171 6.50 -22.75 -3.72
N VAL A 172 7.68 -22.24 -4.10
CA VAL A 172 7.81 -21.00 -4.90
C VAL A 172 7.34 -21.23 -6.32
N LEU A 173 7.67 -22.37 -6.93
CA LEU A 173 7.18 -22.72 -8.26
C LEU A 173 5.65 -22.83 -8.27
N SER A 174 5.06 -23.56 -7.33
CA SER A 174 3.59 -23.69 -7.21
C SER A 174 2.90 -22.33 -7.04
N PHE A 175 3.49 -21.43 -6.25
CA PHE A 175 3.00 -20.07 -6.11
C PHE A 175 3.07 -19.29 -7.43
N ILE A 176 4.19 -19.38 -8.16
CA ILE A 176 4.38 -18.75 -9.47
C ILE A 176 3.35 -19.25 -10.47
N GLU A 177 3.13 -20.57 -10.52
CA GLU A 177 2.13 -21.18 -11.41
C GLU A 177 0.72 -20.67 -11.11
N LEU A 178 0.31 -20.71 -9.85
CA LEU A 178 -1.00 -20.23 -9.41
C LEU A 178 -1.19 -18.74 -9.71
N PHE A 179 -0.19 -17.92 -9.39
CA PHE A 179 -0.21 -16.48 -9.58
C PHE A 179 -0.22 -16.08 -11.07
N ALA A 180 0.60 -16.74 -11.90
CA ALA A 180 0.70 -16.44 -13.32
C ALA A 180 -0.45 -17.02 -14.16
N CYS A 181 -1.23 -17.98 -13.62
CA CYS A 181 -2.44 -18.47 -14.27
C CYS A 181 -3.55 -17.41 -14.33
N ASN A 182 -3.63 -16.51 -13.36
CA ASN A 182 -4.56 -15.39 -13.41
C ASN A 182 -3.89 -14.18 -14.07
N LYS A 183 -4.19 -13.99 -15.36
CA LYS A 183 -3.59 -12.93 -16.18
C LYS A 183 -3.81 -11.53 -15.59
N GLU A 184 -5.00 -11.24 -15.09
CA GLU A 184 -5.32 -9.92 -14.52
C GLU A 184 -4.54 -9.64 -13.23
N GLN A 185 -4.46 -10.62 -12.34
CA GLN A 185 -3.66 -10.49 -11.11
C GLN A 185 -2.18 -10.30 -11.43
N PHE A 186 -1.65 -11.06 -12.40
CA PHE A 186 -0.25 -10.94 -12.83
C PHE A 186 0.02 -9.58 -13.46
N GLN A 187 -0.88 -9.09 -14.32
CA GLN A 187 -0.78 -7.76 -14.93
C GLN A 187 -0.82 -6.66 -13.87
N ARG A 188 -1.75 -6.74 -12.94
CA ARG A 188 -1.86 -5.79 -11.82
C ARG A 188 -0.57 -5.75 -11.01
N ALA A 189 -0.06 -6.92 -10.60
CA ALA A 189 1.18 -6.99 -9.84
C ALA A 189 2.38 -6.43 -10.61
N SER A 190 2.51 -6.76 -11.90
CA SER A 190 3.57 -6.24 -12.76
C SER A 190 3.49 -4.70 -12.89
N ARG A 191 2.30 -4.16 -13.12
CA ARG A 191 2.07 -2.72 -13.31
C ARG A 191 2.30 -1.94 -12.02
N THR A 192 1.76 -2.41 -10.89
CA THR A 192 1.99 -1.77 -9.59
C THR A 192 3.45 -1.84 -9.18
N TRP A 193 4.12 -2.99 -9.37
CA TRP A 193 5.53 -3.16 -9.04
C TRP A 193 6.42 -2.21 -9.85
N ARG A 194 6.15 -2.03 -11.15
CA ARG A 194 6.92 -1.10 -12.01
C ARG A 194 6.49 0.34 -11.83
N GLY A 195 5.17 0.59 -11.74
CA GLY A 195 4.56 1.92 -11.75
C GLY A 195 4.73 2.69 -10.45
N PHE A 196 4.78 1.99 -9.30
CA PHE A 196 4.87 2.64 -7.98
C PHE A 196 6.31 2.72 -7.44
N ARG A 197 7.33 2.48 -8.26
CA ARG A 197 8.73 2.52 -7.82
C ARG A 197 9.19 3.90 -7.31
N ASN A 198 8.47 4.97 -7.67
CA ASN A 198 8.72 6.32 -7.19
C ASN A 198 7.82 6.72 -6.01
N ILE A 199 6.84 5.90 -5.63
CA ILE A 199 6.13 6.03 -4.36
C ILE A 199 7.05 5.46 -3.29
N LYS A 200 7.84 6.34 -2.68
CA LYS A 200 8.92 5.96 -1.77
C LYS A 200 8.89 6.81 -0.52
N PRO A 201 8.67 6.19 0.67
CA PRO A 201 8.75 6.90 1.94
C PRO A 201 10.14 7.55 2.14
N ASP A 202 10.15 8.80 2.55
CA ASP A 202 11.34 9.53 2.98
C ASP A 202 11.42 9.45 4.50
N PHE A 203 12.30 8.62 5.03
CA PHE A 203 12.40 8.36 6.46
C PHE A 203 12.84 9.59 7.25
N ALA A 204 13.74 10.41 6.69
CA ALA A 204 14.17 11.63 7.35
C ALA A 204 13.01 12.64 7.44
N ALA A 205 12.24 12.80 6.37
CA ALA A 205 11.06 13.66 6.36
C ALA A 205 9.95 13.14 7.28
N ILE A 206 9.76 11.81 7.38
CA ILE A 206 8.83 11.19 8.31
C ILE A 206 9.25 11.50 9.75
N THR A 207 10.51 11.23 10.13
CA THR A 207 11.04 11.52 11.47
C THR A 207 10.86 12.99 11.83
N ALA A 208 11.26 13.90 10.95
CA ALA A 208 11.08 15.34 11.18
C ALA A 208 9.60 15.73 11.36
N SER A 209 8.69 15.10 10.61
CA SER A 209 7.25 15.36 10.70
C SER A 209 6.66 14.86 12.02
N LEU A 210 7.04 13.67 12.46
CA LEU A 210 6.59 13.09 13.73
C LEU A 210 7.11 13.88 14.93
N ASN A 211 8.36 14.33 14.89
CA ASN A 211 8.97 15.10 15.96
C ASN A 211 8.42 16.54 16.06
N SER A 212 8.05 17.14 14.93
CA SER A 212 7.57 18.54 14.90
C SER A 212 6.05 18.67 15.08
N ASN A 213 5.30 17.60 14.99
CA ASN A 213 3.84 17.59 15.05
C ASN A 213 3.35 16.51 16.03
N LYS A 214 2.24 16.79 16.72
CA LYS A 214 1.62 15.83 17.65
C LYS A 214 0.80 14.77 16.87
N ILE A 215 1.46 14.02 16.00
CA ILE A 215 0.80 12.97 15.22
C ILE A 215 0.87 11.65 16.01
N TYR A 216 -0.29 11.05 16.29
CA TYR A 216 -0.31 9.71 16.86
C TYR A 216 0.13 8.70 15.79
N PHE A 217 1.28 8.06 15.97
CA PHE A 217 1.87 7.16 14.97
C PHE A 217 1.94 5.73 15.49
N LYS A 218 1.42 4.76 14.73
CA LYS A 218 1.52 3.33 15.04
C LYS A 218 1.78 2.49 13.79
N VAL A 219 2.57 1.43 13.99
CA VAL A 219 2.83 0.37 13.02
C VAL A 219 2.30 -0.93 13.60
N ILE A 220 1.26 -1.49 12.98
CA ILE A 220 0.58 -2.71 13.41
C ILE A 220 1.10 -3.86 12.57
N MET A 221 1.70 -4.87 13.19
CA MET A 221 2.30 -6.02 12.51
C MET A 221 1.63 -7.31 12.92
N GLY A 222 1.53 -8.25 11.99
CA GLY A 222 1.15 -9.63 12.29
C GLY A 222 2.36 -10.42 12.77
N LYS A 223 2.26 -11.02 13.94
CA LYS A 223 3.32 -11.86 14.53
C LYS A 223 3.77 -13.00 13.62
N TYR A 224 2.84 -13.53 12.82
CA TYR A 224 3.06 -14.65 11.90
C TYR A 224 3.11 -14.22 10.42
N ASP A 225 3.20 -12.93 10.15
CA ASP A 225 3.25 -12.40 8.79
C ASP A 225 4.53 -12.84 8.07
N GLN A 226 4.36 -13.61 6.99
CA GLN A 226 5.44 -14.12 6.15
C GLN A 226 5.67 -13.26 4.90
N VAL A 227 4.78 -12.30 4.63
CA VAL A 227 4.87 -11.36 3.49
C VAL A 227 5.72 -10.16 3.87
N ILE A 228 5.36 -9.50 4.96
CA ILE A 228 6.11 -8.39 5.54
C ILE A 228 6.38 -8.72 7.01
N ARG A 229 7.60 -9.10 7.30
CA ARG A 229 7.97 -9.60 8.62
C ARG A 229 8.05 -8.46 9.64
N ALA A 230 7.62 -8.72 10.88
CA ALA A 230 7.71 -7.77 12.00
C ALA A 230 9.13 -7.22 12.21
N GLN A 231 10.17 -8.00 11.89
CA GLN A 231 11.56 -7.55 11.95
C GLN A 231 11.82 -6.32 11.07
N GLN A 232 11.15 -6.16 9.93
CA GLN A 232 11.29 -4.98 9.08
C GLN A 232 10.72 -3.74 9.77
N ALA A 233 9.60 -3.88 10.50
CA ALA A 233 9.03 -2.80 11.29
C ALA A 233 9.95 -2.39 12.45
N ILE A 234 10.56 -3.36 13.14
CA ILE A 234 11.52 -3.08 14.22
C ILE A 234 12.71 -2.25 13.70
N TYR A 235 13.29 -2.62 12.56
CA TYR A 235 14.39 -1.85 11.96
C TYR A 235 13.95 -0.46 11.51
N PHE A 236 12.77 -0.37 10.88
CA PHE A 236 12.20 0.89 10.44
C PHE A 236 11.96 1.85 11.61
N LEU A 237 11.27 1.39 12.65
CA LEU A 237 10.96 2.18 13.83
C LEU A 237 12.21 2.57 14.63
N LYS A 238 13.20 1.69 14.70
CA LYS A 238 14.50 2.03 15.29
C LYS A 238 15.21 3.14 14.50
N HIS A 239 15.11 3.12 13.17
CA HIS A 239 15.68 4.17 12.32
C HIS A 239 14.96 5.52 12.49
N LEU A 240 13.65 5.49 12.79
CA LEU A 240 12.86 6.69 13.06
C LEU A 240 12.98 7.20 14.50
N ASP A 241 13.55 6.40 15.42
CA ASP A 241 13.53 6.62 16.87
C ASP A 241 12.11 6.63 17.49
N PHE A 242 11.26 5.70 17.00
CA PHE A 242 9.85 5.53 17.40
C PHE A 242 9.52 4.07 17.73
N THR A 243 10.37 3.38 18.48
CA THR A 243 10.23 1.94 18.76
C THR A 243 8.94 1.58 19.50
N GLU A 244 8.40 2.48 20.32
CA GLU A 244 7.15 2.34 21.06
C GLU A 244 5.89 2.39 20.15
N ALA A 245 6.07 2.74 18.89
CA ALA A 245 4.99 2.77 17.92
C ALA A 245 4.60 1.38 17.40
N LEU A 246 5.36 0.31 17.69
CA LEU A 246 5.06 -1.04 17.25
C LEU A 246 3.91 -1.65 18.05
N ILE A 247 2.95 -2.22 17.34
CA ILE A 247 1.91 -3.10 17.90
C ILE A 247 1.95 -4.42 17.13
N GLU A 248 2.09 -5.54 17.84
CA GLU A 248 2.01 -6.86 17.24
C GLU A 248 0.68 -7.53 17.61
N ILE A 249 -0.02 -8.10 16.60
CA ILE A 249 -1.22 -8.89 16.80
C ILE A 249 -1.02 -10.31 16.29
N GLU A 250 -1.71 -11.27 16.90
CA GLU A 250 -1.58 -12.70 16.57
C GLU A 250 -2.32 -13.06 15.28
N CYS A 251 -1.78 -12.67 14.14
CA CYS A 251 -2.26 -13.03 12.81
C CYS A 251 -1.11 -13.14 11.80
N GLY A 252 -1.40 -13.62 10.58
CA GLY A 252 -0.53 -13.52 9.41
C GLY A 252 -0.75 -12.20 8.67
N HIS A 253 -0.55 -12.21 7.32
CA HIS A 253 -0.87 -11.07 6.44
C HIS A 253 -2.37 -10.92 6.14
N ASP A 254 -3.19 -11.69 6.82
CA ASP A 254 -4.64 -11.83 6.63
C ASP A 254 -5.45 -11.06 7.69
N PHE A 255 -5.03 -9.82 7.95
CA PHE A 255 -5.58 -8.94 8.98
C PHE A 255 -7.10 -8.76 8.94
N PHE A 256 -7.68 -8.75 7.75
CA PHE A 256 -9.11 -8.49 7.53
C PHE A 256 -9.99 -9.74 7.51
N LYS A 257 -9.49 -10.88 7.97
CA LYS A 257 -10.35 -12.02 8.29
C LYS A 257 -11.21 -11.67 9.51
N GLU A 258 -12.47 -12.08 9.48
CA GLU A 258 -13.45 -11.78 10.52
C GLU A 258 -12.94 -12.06 11.95
N GLY A 259 -12.25 -13.18 12.15
CA GLY A 259 -11.64 -13.55 13.44
C GLY A 259 -10.54 -12.58 13.94
N ASN A 260 -10.01 -11.70 13.09
CA ASN A 260 -8.98 -10.73 13.45
C ASN A 260 -9.55 -9.32 13.66
N HIS A 261 -10.80 -9.03 13.27
CA HIS A 261 -11.40 -7.69 13.32
C HIS A 261 -11.38 -7.10 14.73
N PHE A 262 -11.67 -7.89 15.75
CA PHE A 262 -11.65 -7.44 17.14
C PHE A 262 -10.25 -6.95 17.53
N ARG A 263 -9.21 -7.78 17.31
CA ARG A 263 -7.82 -7.43 17.64
C ARG A 263 -7.32 -6.21 16.86
N LEU A 264 -7.70 -6.15 15.59
CA LEU A 264 -7.32 -5.02 14.74
C LEU A 264 -8.02 -3.73 15.18
N ASN A 265 -9.29 -3.80 15.56
CA ASN A 265 -10.04 -2.65 16.06
C ASN A 265 -9.49 -2.15 17.41
N GLU A 266 -9.05 -3.04 18.30
CA GLU A 266 -8.36 -2.65 19.54
C GLU A 266 -7.00 -2.00 19.28
N ALA A 267 -6.28 -2.46 18.26
CA ALA A 267 -4.98 -1.90 17.89
C ALA A 267 -5.10 -0.52 17.23
N ILE A 268 -6.20 -0.27 16.49
CA ILE A 268 -6.48 1.00 15.83
C ILE A 268 -7.17 1.94 16.81
N LYS A 269 -6.45 2.96 17.27
CA LYS A 269 -6.98 4.02 18.16
C LYS A 269 -7.22 5.30 17.37
N ILE A 270 -8.49 5.70 17.29
CA ILE A 270 -8.96 6.90 16.58
C ILE A 270 -9.97 7.63 17.44
#